data_870f73417b0ed79ba4ff9c01a29978c5
#
_entry.id   870f73417b0ed79ba4ff9c01a29978c5
#
_cell.length_a   1.000
_cell.length_b   1.000
_cell.length_c   1.000
_cell.angle_alpha   90.00
_cell.angle_beta   90.00
_cell.angle_gamma   90.00
#
_symmetry.space_group_name_H-M   'P 1'
#
loop_
_entity.id
_entity.type
_entity.pdbx_description
1 polymer ?
#
loop_
_entity_poly.entity_id
_entity_poly.type
_entity_poly.pdbx_seq_one_letter_code
_entity_poly.pdbx_strand_id
1 'polypeptide(L)'
;MKTFPSSHRAPQPRPRKHPTYDLNVFINCPFDSDYEPLFRAMVFTIFSCGFTPHCAKGESNQNLRFQRIIELVGECRYGLHDLSRIELGQLPRNNMPLELGVFIGCQRFGARFHYEKEYLIMDSDAHRYNQHTSDVKADDAEYHQNEPNQIIERVRNWLASRLYRDKSQAIPGANSLIERYGRFQTDAPNLCNELFLSFDQLLFPEFCTIVTDWLIQQQAILQKVKQAYLDRQL
;
A
#
# COMPACT_ATOMS: atom_id res chain seq x y z
N MET A 1 -28.39 -44.38 15.90
CA MET A 1 -27.86 -43.54 14.80
C MET A 1 -28.53 -42.18 14.92
N LYS A 2 -27.81 -41.15 15.37
CA LYS A 2 -28.37 -39.80 15.43
C LYS A 2 -28.03 -39.07 14.13
N THR A 3 -29.05 -38.81 13.33
CA THR A 3 -28.94 -38.01 12.09
C THR A 3 -28.73 -36.57 12.47
N PHE A 4 -27.58 -35.99 12.10
CA PHE A 4 -27.34 -34.55 12.22
C PHE A 4 -28.20 -33.83 11.17
N PRO A 5 -28.91 -32.76 11.53
CA PRO A 5 -29.64 -31.98 10.55
C PRO A 5 -28.64 -31.28 9.60
N SER A 6 -28.81 -31.50 8.30
CA SER A 6 -28.10 -30.77 7.27
C SER A 6 -28.51 -29.32 7.33
N SER A 7 -27.65 -28.45 7.87
CA SER A 7 -27.85 -27.02 7.79
C SER A 7 -27.67 -26.59 6.33
N HIS A 8 -28.75 -26.42 5.59
CA HIS A 8 -28.72 -25.72 4.32
C HIS A 8 -28.34 -24.26 4.60
N ARG A 9 -27.05 -23.97 4.51
CA ARG A 9 -26.55 -22.61 4.48
C ARG A 9 -27.11 -21.95 3.22
N ALA A 10 -27.87 -20.86 3.37
CA ALA A 10 -28.34 -20.08 2.24
C ALA A 10 -27.17 -19.75 1.30
N PRO A 11 -27.36 -19.77 -0.02
CA PRO A 11 -26.28 -19.47 -0.96
C PRO A 11 -25.75 -18.05 -0.65
N GLN A 12 -24.47 -17.96 -0.30
CA GLN A 12 -23.86 -16.64 -0.09
C GLN A 12 -23.85 -15.89 -1.44
N PRO A 13 -24.16 -14.57 -1.44
CA PRO A 13 -24.11 -13.78 -2.64
C PRO A 13 -22.70 -13.87 -3.25
N ARG A 14 -22.63 -14.04 -4.57
CA ARG A 14 -21.33 -14.10 -5.26
C ARG A 14 -20.56 -12.82 -4.97
N PRO A 15 -19.27 -12.93 -4.57
CA PRO A 15 -18.45 -11.75 -4.32
C PRO A 15 -18.42 -10.87 -5.58
N ARG A 16 -18.71 -9.58 -5.40
CA ARG A 16 -18.64 -8.60 -6.49
C ARG A 16 -17.27 -7.92 -6.46
N LYS A 17 -16.69 -7.73 -7.64
CA LYS A 17 -15.44 -6.95 -7.78
C LYS A 17 -15.70 -5.50 -7.36
N HIS A 18 -14.88 -4.96 -6.47
CA HIS A 18 -14.95 -3.56 -6.08
C HIS A 18 -14.69 -2.65 -7.30
N PRO A 19 -15.38 -1.51 -7.46
CA PRO A 19 -15.19 -0.64 -8.63
C PRO A 19 -13.74 -0.19 -8.86
N THR A 20 -13.01 0.09 -7.79
CA THR A 20 -11.60 0.53 -7.84
C THR A 20 -10.60 -0.61 -7.61
N TYR A 21 -11.04 -1.87 -7.61
CA TYR A 21 -10.22 -3.05 -7.32
C TYR A 21 -8.86 -3.05 -8.03
N ASP A 22 -8.83 -2.70 -9.31
CA ASP A 22 -7.64 -2.73 -10.15
C ASP A 22 -6.62 -1.62 -9.82
N LEU A 23 -7.00 -0.65 -9.00
CA LEU A 23 -6.14 0.44 -8.54
C LEU A 23 -5.83 0.36 -7.04
N ASN A 24 -6.51 -0.51 -6.31
CA ASN A 24 -6.36 -0.62 -4.87
C ASN A 24 -5.12 -1.45 -4.49
N VAL A 25 -4.34 -0.93 -3.54
CA VAL A 25 -3.14 -1.55 -3.00
C VAL A 25 -3.32 -1.75 -1.50
N PHE A 26 -3.37 -3.00 -1.05
CA PHE A 26 -3.37 -3.34 0.38
C PHE A 26 -1.96 -3.22 0.95
N ILE A 27 -1.80 -2.46 2.03
CA ILE A 27 -0.55 -2.30 2.75
C ILE A 27 -0.61 -3.13 4.04
N ASN A 28 0.28 -4.09 4.15
CA ASN A 28 0.55 -4.89 5.35
C ASN A 28 1.99 -4.63 5.77
N CYS A 29 2.17 -3.86 6.83
CA CYS A 29 3.47 -3.47 7.34
C CYS A 29 3.40 -3.22 8.86
N PRO A 30 4.54 -3.04 9.55
CA PRO A 30 4.58 -2.55 10.92
C PRO A 30 3.94 -1.15 11.04
N PHE A 31 3.26 -0.88 12.17
CA PHE A 31 2.63 0.42 12.45
C PHE A 31 3.19 1.07 13.73
N ASP A 32 4.42 0.76 14.09
CA ASP A 32 5.12 1.45 15.18
C ASP A 32 5.73 2.79 14.72
N SER A 33 6.09 3.64 15.69
CA SER A 33 6.61 4.99 15.43
C SER A 33 7.87 5.01 14.57
N ASP A 34 8.75 4.01 14.74
CA ASP A 34 10.01 3.96 14.00
C ASP A 34 9.80 3.54 12.54
N TYR A 35 8.68 2.87 12.24
CA TYR A 35 8.30 2.49 10.88
C TYR A 35 7.51 3.60 10.15
N GLU A 36 7.00 4.59 10.87
CA GLU A 36 6.17 5.67 10.31
C GLU A 36 6.79 6.38 9.09
N PRO A 37 8.10 6.70 9.05
CA PRO A 37 8.72 7.32 7.86
C PRO A 37 8.63 6.43 6.61
N LEU A 38 8.81 5.12 6.77
CA LEU A 38 8.72 4.14 5.67
C LEU A 38 7.27 4.00 5.19
N PHE A 39 6.32 3.93 6.13
CA PHE A 39 4.89 3.87 5.83
C PHE A 39 4.43 5.10 5.04
N ARG A 40 4.82 6.31 5.45
CA ARG A 40 4.48 7.56 4.76
C ARG A 40 5.07 7.62 3.35
N ALA A 41 6.32 7.19 3.18
CA ALA A 41 6.95 7.09 1.86
C ALA A 41 6.22 6.11 0.94
N MET A 42 5.77 4.97 1.48
CA MET A 42 4.99 3.97 0.76
C MET A 42 3.63 4.54 0.29
N VAL A 43 2.87 5.15 1.18
CA VAL A 43 1.57 5.77 0.87
C VAL A 43 1.71 6.86 -0.19
N PHE A 44 2.69 7.77 -0.03
CA PHE A 44 2.99 8.82 -1.00
C PHE A 44 3.31 8.24 -2.39
N THR A 45 4.12 7.18 -2.43
CA THR A 45 4.53 6.54 -3.68
C THR A 45 3.34 5.90 -4.40
N ILE A 46 2.47 5.21 -3.66
CA ILE A 46 1.27 4.57 -4.22
C ILE A 46 0.38 5.61 -4.89
N PHE A 47 0.05 6.72 -4.21
CA PHE A 47 -0.74 7.80 -4.81
C PHE A 47 -0.03 8.46 -6.00
N SER A 48 1.27 8.71 -5.89
CA SER A 48 2.07 9.31 -6.96
C SER A 48 2.14 8.43 -8.23
N CYS A 49 1.92 7.13 -8.07
CA CYS A 49 1.82 6.17 -9.17
C CYS A 49 0.39 5.98 -9.70
N GLY A 50 -0.60 6.71 -9.18
CA GLY A 50 -2.01 6.64 -9.61
C GLY A 50 -2.80 5.48 -8.99
N PHE A 51 -2.31 4.88 -7.93
CA PHE A 51 -2.99 3.84 -7.16
C PHE A 51 -3.56 4.39 -5.85
N THR A 52 -4.42 3.60 -5.19
CA THR A 52 -5.06 3.97 -3.92
C THR A 52 -4.60 3.03 -2.81
N PRO A 53 -3.91 3.53 -1.77
CA PRO A 53 -3.46 2.73 -0.64
C PRO A 53 -4.61 2.41 0.31
N HIS A 54 -4.63 1.20 0.84
CA HIS A 54 -5.56 0.73 1.86
C HIS A 54 -4.80 -0.02 2.96
N CYS A 55 -5.12 0.25 4.22
CA CYS A 55 -4.57 -0.48 5.36
C CYS A 55 -5.56 -0.50 6.53
N ALA A 56 -5.33 -1.38 7.50
CA ALA A 56 -6.13 -1.48 8.72
C ALA A 56 -5.54 -0.66 9.89
N LYS A 57 -4.71 0.37 9.61
CA LYS A 57 -4.14 1.26 10.63
C LYS A 57 -5.25 2.08 11.29
N GLY A 58 -5.23 2.14 12.62
CA GLY A 58 -6.20 2.91 13.40
C GLY A 58 -7.38 2.10 13.95
N GLU A 59 -7.61 0.86 13.50
CA GLU A 59 -8.60 -0.01 14.12
C GLU A 59 -8.04 -0.60 15.43
N SER A 60 -8.60 -0.18 16.55
CA SER A 60 -8.16 -0.58 17.88
C SER A 60 -8.73 -1.91 18.36
N ASN A 61 -9.90 -2.31 17.87
CA ASN A 61 -10.54 -3.59 18.22
C ASN A 61 -9.94 -4.72 17.36
N GLN A 62 -9.28 -5.69 18.00
CA GLN A 62 -8.59 -6.77 17.31
C GLN A 62 -9.49 -7.62 16.40
N ASN A 63 -10.73 -7.92 16.85
CA ASN A 63 -11.67 -8.71 16.04
C ASN A 63 -12.18 -7.91 14.83
N LEU A 64 -12.49 -6.63 15.03
CA LEU A 64 -12.90 -5.73 13.94
C LEU A 64 -11.73 -5.47 12.98
N ARG A 65 -10.51 -5.36 13.51
CA ARG A 65 -9.31 -5.20 12.69
C ARG A 65 -9.09 -6.38 11.75
N PHE A 66 -9.18 -7.62 12.25
CA PHE A 66 -8.99 -8.79 11.40
C PHE A 66 -10.09 -8.92 10.34
N GLN A 67 -11.35 -8.63 10.72
CA GLN A 67 -12.46 -8.57 9.76
C GLN A 67 -12.19 -7.51 8.69
N ARG A 68 -11.73 -6.32 9.09
CA ARG A 68 -11.38 -5.25 8.16
C ARG A 68 -10.23 -5.62 7.21
N ILE A 69 -9.24 -6.36 7.69
CA ILE A 69 -8.16 -6.90 6.86
C ILE A 69 -8.71 -7.82 5.77
N ILE A 70 -9.60 -8.75 6.13
CA ILE A 70 -10.23 -9.67 5.17
C ILE A 70 -10.99 -8.90 4.09
N GLU A 71 -11.76 -7.87 4.47
CA GLU A 71 -12.49 -7.01 3.54
C GLU A 71 -11.54 -6.28 2.60
N LEU A 72 -10.52 -5.60 3.12
CA LEU A 72 -9.53 -4.88 2.35
C LEU A 72 -8.76 -5.81 1.39
N VAL A 73 -8.39 -7.00 1.85
CA VAL A 73 -7.80 -8.01 0.98
C VAL A 73 -8.76 -8.34 -0.17
N GLY A 74 -10.07 -8.48 0.09
CA GLY A 74 -11.07 -8.71 -0.97
C GLY A 74 -11.21 -7.55 -1.95
N GLU A 75 -10.97 -6.31 -1.52
CA GLU A 75 -11.16 -5.07 -2.29
C GLU A 75 -9.91 -4.62 -3.08
N CYS A 76 -8.75 -5.22 -2.83
CA CYS A 76 -7.48 -4.82 -3.43
C CYS A 76 -6.95 -5.88 -4.42
N ARG A 77 -6.51 -5.44 -5.62
CA ARG A 77 -5.79 -6.28 -6.57
C ARG A 77 -4.35 -6.48 -6.15
N TYR A 78 -3.73 -5.44 -5.64
CA TYR A 78 -2.31 -5.41 -5.28
C TYR A 78 -2.10 -5.50 -3.78
N GLY A 79 -0.98 -6.11 -3.35
CA GLY A 79 -0.57 -6.18 -1.96
C GLY A 79 0.90 -5.79 -1.80
N LEU A 80 1.20 -4.94 -0.82
CA LEU A 80 2.55 -4.66 -0.34
C LEU A 80 2.68 -5.26 1.06
N HIS A 81 3.57 -6.22 1.24
CA HIS A 81 3.75 -6.95 2.49
C HIS A 81 5.17 -6.78 2.99
N ASP A 82 5.36 -5.91 3.97
CA ASP A 82 6.65 -5.71 4.61
C ASP A 82 6.78 -6.59 5.85
N LEU A 83 7.76 -7.48 5.81
CA LEU A 83 8.03 -8.47 6.84
C LEU A 83 9.25 -8.11 7.71
N SER A 84 9.78 -6.89 7.58
CA SER A 84 11.05 -6.46 8.18
C SER A 84 11.12 -6.51 9.71
N ARG A 85 9.96 -6.54 10.39
CA ARG A 85 9.91 -6.50 11.86
C ARG A 85 9.19 -7.70 12.49
N ILE A 86 9.31 -8.88 11.89
CA ILE A 86 8.79 -10.13 12.46
C ILE A 86 9.45 -10.42 13.81
N GLU A 87 10.73 -10.07 13.99
CA GLU A 87 11.52 -10.36 15.19
C GLU A 87 11.90 -9.10 15.98
N LEU A 88 10.94 -8.28 16.39
CA LEU A 88 11.21 -7.17 17.29
C LEU A 88 11.01 -7.59 18.75
N GLY A 89 12.15 -7.74 19.45
CA GLY A 89 12.18 -8.11 20.86
C GLY A 89 11.99 -9.61 21.11
N GLN A 90 11.49 -9.97 22.30
CA GLN A 90 11.36 -11.36 22.73
C GLN A 90 10.10 -12.08 22.17
N LEU A 91 9.19 -11.37 21.52
CA LEU A 91 7.95 -11.95 20.98
C LEU A 91 7.86 -11.71 19.46
N PRO A 92 7.76 -12.78 18.66
CA PRO A 92 7.61 -12.65 17.21
C PRO A 92 6.26 -11.98 16.86
N ARG A 93 6.29 -11.03 15.93
CA ARG A 93 5.10 -10.38 15.39
C ARG A 93 4.58 -11.18 14.19
N ASN A 94 3.74 -12.16 14.44
CA ASN A 94 3.22 -13.07 13.41
C ASN A 94 2.06 -12.49 12.58
N ASN A 95 1.62 -11.25 12.83
CA ASN A 95 0.48 -10.67 12.13
C ASN A 95 0.76 -10.46 10.64
N MET A 96 1.94 -9.92 10.27
CA MET A 96 2.27 -9.65 8.88
C MET A 96 2.34 -10.93 8.03
N PRO A 97 2.98 -12.03 8.47
CA PRO A 97 2.92 -13.32 7.76
C PRO A 97 1.51 -13.89 7.64
N LEU A 98 0.67 -13.75 8.68
CA LEU A 98 -0.72 -14.19 8.65
C LEU A 98 -1.52 -13.42 7.58
N GLU A 99 -1.38 -12.09 7.54
CA GLU A 99 -2.06 -11.23 6.58
C GLU A 99 -1.61 -11.52 5.13
N LEU A 100 -0.31 -11.77 4.92
CA LEU A 100 0.22 -12.27 3.64
C LEU A 100 -0.42 -13.62 3.25
N GLY A 101 -0.51 -14.55 4.20
CA GLY A 101 -1.17 -15.84 3.99
C GLY A 101 -2.65 -15.70 3.59
N VAL A 102 -3.38 -14.76 4.21
CA VAL A 102 -4.76 -14.42 3.85
C VAL A 102 -4.83 -13.86 2.42
N PHE A 103 -3.90 -12.97 2.04
CA PHE A 103 -3.84 -12.40 0.70
C PHE A 103 -3.59 -13.47 -0.37
N ILE A 104 -2.61 -14.35 -0.15
CA ILE A 104 -2.30 -15.49 -1.04
C ILE A 104 -3.48 -16.46 -1.10
N GLY A 105 -4.11 -16.78 0.03
CA GLY A 105 -5.30 -17.61 0.10
C GLY A 105 -6.46 -17.04 -0.71
N CYS A 106 -6.69 -15.72 -0.61
CA CYS A 106 -7.68 -15.02 -1.41
C CYS A 106 -7.37 -15.11 -2.92
N GLN A 107 -6.09 -14.97 -3.31
CA GLN A 107 -5.65 -15.16 -4.70
C GLN A 107 -5.94 -16.56 -5.20
N ARG A 108 -5.64 -17.59 -4.41
CA ARG A 108 -5.69 -18.99 -4.84
C ARG A 108 -7.09 -19.60 -4.78
N PHE A 109 -7.91 -19.21 -3.81
CA PHE A 109 -9.18 -19.86 -3.49
C PHE A 109 -10.37 -18.90 -3.55
N GLY A 110 -10.14 -17.61 -3.81
CA GLY A 110 -11.18 -16.60 -3.89
C GLY A 110 -11.97 -16.64 -5.20
N ALA A 111 -12.74 -15.58 -5.46
CA ALA A 111 -13.47 -15.42 -6.71
C ALA A 111 -12.51 -15.30 -7.92
N ARG A 112 -13.00 -15.62 -9.13
CA ARG A 112 -12.18 -15.66 -10.35
C ARG A 112 -11.32 -14.42 -10.57
N PHE A 113 -11.81 -13.22 -10.30
CA PHE A 113 -11.05 -11.98 -10.45
C PHE A 113 -9.89 -11.85 -9.46
N HIS A 114 -9.91 -12.60 -8.35
CA HIS A 114 -8.80 -12.61 -7.39
C HIS A 114 -7.57 -13.39 -7.91
N TYR A 115 -7.68 -14.22 -8.93
CA TYR A 115 -6.52 -14.89 -9.54
C TYR A 115 -5.53 -13.92 -10.18
N GLU A 116 -5.99 -12.68 -10.49
CA GLU A 116 -5.16 -11.60 -11.02
C GLU A 116 -4.44 -10.79 -9.93
N LYS A 117 -4.60 -11.15 -8.66
CA LYS A 117 -3.88 -10.48 -7.57
C LYS A 117 -2.39 -10.66 -7.73
N GLU A 118 -1.68 -9.58 -7.44
CA GLU A 118 -0.22 -9.56 -7.41
C GLU A 118 0.24 -8.93 -6.09
N TYR A 119 1.37 -9.38 -5.57
CA TYR A 119 1.92 -8.82 -4.34
C TYR A 119 3.43 -8.66 -4.43
N LEU A 120 3.94 -7.72 -3.64
CA LEU A 120 5.34 -7.49 -3.40
C LEU A 120 5.63 -7.82 -1.94
N ILE A 121 6.66 -8.62 -1.69
CA ILE A 121 7.20 -8.85 -0.36
C ILE A 121 8.41 -7.95 -0.18
N MET A 122 8.49 -7.27 0.96
CA MET A 122 9.61 -6.44 1.34
C MET A 122 10.18 -6.86 2.69
N ASP A 123 11.47 -6.61 2.87
CA ASP A 123 12.16 -6.75 4.14
C ASP A 123 13.23 -5.65 4.27
N SER A 124 13.73 -5.45 5.47
CA SER A 124 14.87 -4.54 5.70
C SER A 124 16.20 -5.09 5.18
N ASP A 125 16.39 -6.41 5.19
CA ASP A 125 17.66 -7.08 4.87
C ASP A 125 17.46 -8.39 4.10
N ALA A 126 18.28 -8.60 3.08
CA ALA A 126 18.27 -9.80 2.23
C ALA A 126 18.52 -11.12 3.01
N HIS A 127 19.32 -11.07 4.08
CA HIS A 127 19.68 -12.27 4.82
C HIS A 127 18.57 -12.77 5.76
N ARG A 128 17.66 -11.91 6.19
CA ARG A 128 16.58 -12.25 7.12
C ARG A 128 15.46 -13.05 6.46
N TYR A 129 15.06 -12.64 5.25
CA TYR A 129 13.94 -13.24 4.54
C TYR A 129 14.08 -14.76 4.36
N ASN A 130 15.28 -15.21 3.99
CA ASN A 130 15.58 -16.63 3.75
C ASN A 130 15.46 -17.52 4.99
N GLN A 131 15.49 -16.94 6.19
CA GLN A 131 15.40 -17.70 7.46
C GLN A 131 13.96 -17.96 7.89
N HIS A 132 13.00 -17.12 7.48
CA HIS A 132 11.63 -17.13 8.02
C HIS A 132 10.54 -17.56 7.03
N THR A 133 10.84 -17.60 5.74
CA THR A 133 9.84 -17.83 4.69
C THR A 133 10.30 -18.81 3.62
N SER A 134 11.02 -19.86 4.03
CA SER A 134 11.59 -20.88 3.12
C SER A 134 10.58 -21.54 2.18
N ASP A 135 9.30 -21.58 2.55
CA ASP A 135 8.23 -22.22 1.79
C ASP A 135 7.48 -21.24 0.85
N VAL A 136 7.58 -19.94 1.10
CA VAL A 136 7.12 -18.90 0.18
C VAL A 136 8.35 -18.40 -0.56
N LYS A 137 8.70 -19.11 -1.64
CA LYS A 137 9.74 -18.63 -2.57
C LYS A 137 9.29 -17.30 -3.18
N ALA A 138 9.62 -16.20 -2.51
CA ALA A 138 9.64 -14.92 -3.16
C ALA A 138 11.02 -14.79 -3.81
N ASP A 139 11.15 -15.32 -5.02
CA ASP A 139 12.35 -15.12 -5.85
C ASP A 139 12.60 -13.61 -6.10
N ASP A 140 11.63 -12.74 -5.70
CA ASP A 140 11.60 -11.30 -5.94
C ASP A 140 11.30 -10.48 -4.67
N ALA A 141 11.77 -10.89 -3.47
CA ALA A 141 11.67 -10.03 -2.29
C ALA A 141 12.58 -8.79 -2.45
N GLU A 142 12.03 -7.60 -2.21
CA GLU A 142 12.73 -6.32 -2.31
C GLU A 142 13.20 -5.85 -0.93
N TYR A 143 14.35 -5.22 -0.89
CA TYR A 143 15.00 -4.82 0.38
C TYR A 143 15.13 -3.30 0.45
N HIS A 144 14.71 -2.72 1.59
CA HIS A 144 14.63 -1.26 1.74
C HIS A 144 15.64 -0.68 2.76
N GLN A 145 16.41 -1.51 3.47
CA GLN A 145 17.46 -1.08 4.41
C GLN A 145 16.98 -0.05 5.46
N ASN A 146 15.70 -0.03 5.78
CA ASN A 146 15.03 0.98 6.62
C ASN A 146 15.12 2.43 6.08
N GLU A 147 15.29 2.59 4.75
CA GLU A 147 15.44 3.89 4.10
C GLU A 147 14.18 4.25 3.30
N PRO A 148 13.50 5.39 3.58
CA PRO A 148 12.33 5.83 2.84
C PRO A 148 12.55 5.94 1.32
N ASN A 149 13.74 6.38 0.89
CA ASN A 149 14.08 6.48 -0.53
C ASN A 149 14.11 5.13 -1.22
N GLN A 150 14.57 4.09 -0.54
CA GLN A 150 14.53 2.71 -1.05
C GLN A 150 13.09 2.21 -1.17
N ILE A 151 12.22 2.50 -0.20
CA ILE A 151 10.78 2.18 -0.31
C ILE A 151 10.19 2.82 -1.57
N ILE A 152 10.45 4.11 -1.80
CA ILE A 152 9.95 4.84 -2.98
C ILE A 152 10.41 4.14 -4.26
N GLU A 153 11.69 3.82 -4.36
CA GLU A 153 12.27 3.17 -5.54
C GLU A 153 11.65 1.79 -5.79
N ARG A 154 11.61 0.92 -4.77
CA ARG A 154 11.11 -0.47 -4.90
C ARG A 154 9.62 -0.50 -5.23
N VAL A 155 8.81 0.23 -4.46
CA VAL A 155 7.36 0.29 -4.67
C VAL A 155 7.03 0.88 -6.05
N ARG A 156 7.68 1.99 -6.43
CA ARG A 156 7.50 2.62 -7.75
C ARG A 156 7.83 1.65 -8.88
N ASN A 157 9.00 1.00 -8.80
CA ASN A 157 9.47 0.11 -9.87
C ASN A 157 8.53 -1.09 -10.03
N TRP A 158 8.08 -1.65 -8.91
CA TRP A 158 7.12 -2.73 -8.90
C TRP A 158 5.77 -2.30 -9.50
N LEU A 159 5.17 -1.18 -9.07
CA LEU A 159 3.90 -0.67 -9.62
C LEU A 159 4.03 -0.31 -11.11
N ALA A 160 5.14 0.32 -11.52
CA ALA A 160 5.37 0.65 -12.92
C ALA A 160 5.37 -0.58 -13.82
N SER A 161 6.00 -1.68 -13.41
CA SER A 161 6.03 -2.90 -14.20
C SER A 161 4.64 -3.51 -14.44
N ARG A 162 3.63 -3.19 -13.60
CA ARG A 162 2.24 -3.62 -13.76
C ARG A 162 1.48 -2.74 -14.73
N LEU A 163 1.65 -1.42 -14.67
CA LEU A 163 1.02 -0.49 -15.61
C LEU A 163 1.60 -0.57 -17.02
N TYR A 164 2.88 -0.88 -17.18
CA TYR A 164 3.47 -1.08 -18.53
C TYR A 164 2.82 -2.23 -19.30
N ARG A 165 2.25 -3.20 -18.61
CA ARG A 165 1.46 -4.28 -19.27
C ARG A 165 0.18 -3.72 -19.90
N ASP A 166 -0.43 -2.70 -19.30
CA ASP A 166 -1.70 -2.10 -19.76
C ASP A 166 -1.52 -0.86 -20.65
N LYS A 167 -0.28 -0.41 -20.93
CA LYS A 167 0.09 0.73 -21.80
C LYS A 167 -0.57 2.08 -21.46
N SER A 168 -1.12 2.27 -20.26
CA SER A 168 -2.06 3.36 -20.04
C SER A 168 -1.48 4.64 -19.43
N GLN A 169 -0.38 4.61 -18.68
CA GLN A 169 0.20 5.84 -18.10
C GLN A 169 1.71 5.74 -17.84
N ALA A 170 2.44 6.83 -18.09
CA ALA A 170 3.84 6.98 -17.70
C ALA A 170 3.92 7.36 -16.21
N ILE A 171 4.48 6.49 -15.38
CA ILE A 171 4.80 6.79 -13.99
C ILE A 171 6.11 7.57 -13.91
N PRO A 172 6.21 8.64 -13.09
CA PRO A 172 7.48 9.36 -12.88
C PRO A 172 8.61 8.42 -12.45
N GLY A 173 9.85 8.74 -12.81
CA GLY A 173 11.03 7.98 -12.42
C GLY A 173 11.26 8.02 -10.90
N ALA A 174 11.97 7.04 -10.35
CA ALA A 174 12.19 6.92 -8.90
C ALA A 174 12.85 8.18 -8.31
N ASN A 175 13.92 8.70 -8.94
CA ASN A 175 14.59 9.93 -8.48
C ASN A 175 13.64 11.13 -8.44
N SER A 176 12.78 11.28 -9.45
CA SER A 176 11.77 12.34 -9.46
C SER A 176 10.75 12.20 -8.33
N LEU A 177 10.35 10.97 -7.98
CA LEU A 177 9.46 10.75 -6.84
C LEU A 177 10.15 11.01 -5.49
N ILE A 178 11.43 10.66 -5.35
CA ILE A 178 12.22 10.95 -4.16
C ILE A 178 12.32 12.47 -3.94
N GLU A 179 12.65 13.24 -4.98
CA GLU A 179 12.68 14.71 -4.91
C GLU A 179 11.31 15.31 -4.56
N ARG A 180 10.24 14.76 -5.17
CA ARG A 180 8.87 15.19 -4.87
C ARG A 180 8.46 14.86 -3.45
N TYR A 181 8.86 13.70 -2.92
CA TYR A 181 8.61 13.32 -1.54
C TYR A 181 9.32 14.25 -0.56
N GLY A 182 10.58 14.62 -0.83
CA GLY A 182 11.30 15.61 -0.03
C GLY A 182 10.58 16.96 0.01
N ARG A 183 10.06 17.46 -1.13
CA ARG A 183 9.23 18.67 -1.18
C ARG A 183 7.93 18.51 -0.41
N PHE A 184 7.25 17.40 -0.59
CA PHE A 184 6.03 17.10 0.17
C PHE A 184 6.27 17.15 1.68
N GLN A 185 7.35 16.55 2.18
CA GLN A 185 7.69 16.57 3.60
C GLN A 185 7.93 17.99 4.13
N THR A 186 8.44 18.91 3.29
CA THR A 186 8.63 20.32 3.62
C THR A 186 7.31 21.09 3.64
N ASP A 187 6.42 20.81 2.69
CA ASP A 187 5.18 21.58 2.50
C ASP A 187 4.04 21.07 3.40
N ALA A 188 3.99 19.77 3.67
CA ALA A 188 2.87 19.12 4.36
C ALA A 188 2.56 19.67 5.76
N PRO A 189 3.55 20.07 6.61
CA PRO A 189 3.23 20.70 7.90
C PRO A 189 2.42 21.98 7.76
N ASN A 190 2.67 22.80 6.73
CA ASN A 190 1.90 24.01 6.48
C ASN A 190 0.47 23.68 6.05
N LEU A 191 0.29 22.70 5.17
CA LEU A 191 -1.04 22.23 4.77
C LEU A 191 -1.84 21.69 5.97
N CYS A 192 -1.19 20.96 6.86
CA CYS A 192 -1.81 20.49 8.10
C CYS A 192 -2.26 21.66 8.99
N ASN A 193 -1.42 22.68 9.14
CA ASN A 193 -1.75 23.86 9.96
C ASN A 193 -2.98 24.60 9.41
N GLU A 194 -3.14 24.71 8.10
CA GLU A 194 -4.32 25.30 7.45
C GLU A 194 -5.61 24.53 7.79
N LEU A 195 -5.50 23.25 8.05
CA LEU A 195 -6.61 22.34 8.42
C LEU A 195 -6.72 22.11 9.94
N PHE A 196 -5.95 22.83 10.75
CA PHE A 196 -5.87 22.64 12.20
C PHE A 196 -5.44 21.21 12.61
N LEU A 197 -4.62 20.56 11.80
CA LEU A 197 -4.06 19.24 12.02
C LEU A 197 -2.57 19.34 12.40
N SER A 198 -2.05 18.33 13.12
CA SER A 198 -0.63 18.16 13.38
C SER A 198 -0.05 17.07 12.47
N PHE A 199 0.98 17.40 11.68
CA PHE A 199 1.59 16.46 10.74
C PHE A 199 2.05 15.15 11.40
N ASP A 200 2.58 15.25 12.63
CA ASP A 200 3.09 14.07 13.35
C ASP A 200 1.99 13.18 13.94
N GLN A 201 0.76 13.67 14.02
CA GLN A 201 -0.38 12.99 14.67
C GLN A 201 -1.49 12.62 13.68
N LEU A 202 -1.23 12.69 12.37
CA LEU A 202 -2.23 12.40 11.36
C LEU A 202 -2.70 10.94 11.44
N LEU A 203 -4.01 10.76 11.41
CA LEU A 203 -4.62 9.47 11.11
C LEU A 203 -4.37 9.09 9.65
N PHE A 204 -4.43 7.80 9.34
CA PHE A 204 -4.21 7.34 7.96
C PHE A 204 -5.11 8.03 6.91
N PRO A 205 -6.44 8.19 7.12
CA PRO A 205 -7.28 8.91 6.17
C PRO A 205 -6.89 10.39 6.01
N GLU A 206 -6.50 11.06 7.09
CA GLU A 206 -6.04 12.45 7.06
C GLU A 206 -4.74 12.57 6.25
N PHE A 207 -3.79 11.67 6.51
CA PHE A 207 -2.54 11.62 5.74
C PHE A 207 -2.80 11.39 4.24
N CYS A 208 -3.73 10.49 3.88
CA CYS A 208 -4.15 10.29 2.50
C CYS A 208 -4.70 11.58 1.88
N THR A 209 -5.52 12.33 2.62
CA THR A 209 -6.06 13.63 2.16
C THR A 209 -4.94 14.63 1.91
N ILE A 210 -4.02 14.81 2.86
CA ILE A 210 -2.89 15.74 2.71
C ILE A 210 -2.03 15.38 1.48
N VAL A 211 -1.74 14.09 1.27
CA VAL A 211 -0.96 13.64 0.10
C VAL A 211 -1.70 13.94 -1.20
N THR A 212 -2.99 13.62 -1.27
CA THR A 212 -3.77 13.82 -2.49
C THR A 212 -3.95 15.29 -2.83
N ASP A 213 -4.23 16.13 -1.84
CA ASP A 213 -4.37 17.58 -2.03
C ASP A 213 -3.07 18.21 -2.51
N TRP A 214 -1.94 17.82 -1.90
CA TRP A 214 -0.63 18.30 -2.34
C TRP A 214 -0.35 17.88 -3.79
N LEU A 215 -0.62 16.63 -4.17
CA LEU A 215 -0.40 16.12 -5.53
C LEU A 215 -1.26 16.88 -6.54
N ILE A 216 -2.51 17.19 -6.22
CA ILE A 216 -3.42 17.97 -7.07
C ILE A 216 -2.88 19.39 -7.25
N GLN A 217 -2.45 20.05 -6.18
CA GLN A 217 -1.85 21.38 -6.24
C GLN A 217 -0.59 21.42 -7.12
N GLN A 218 0.29 20.42 -7.01
CA GLN A 218 1.50 20.32 -7.84
C GLN A 218 1.16 20.16 -9.32
N GLN A 219 0.16 19.37 -9.66
CA GLN A 219 -0.30 19.21 -11.05
C GLN A 219 -0.86 20.53 -11.62
N ALA A 220 -1.67 21.25 -10.83
CA ALA A 220 -2.21 22.54 -11.23
C ALA A 220 -1.12 23.59 -11.48
N ILE A 221 -0.08 23.63 -10.62
CA ILE A 221 1.08 24.51 -10.80
C ILE A 221 1.82 24.19 -12.10
N LEU A 222 2.11 22.91 -12.35
CA LEU A 222 2.80 22.47 -13.56
C LEU A 222 2.01 22.82 -14.83
N GLN A 223 0.68 22.68 -14.81
CA GLN A 223 -0.17 23.07 -15.95
C GLN A 223 -0.12 24.57 -16.21
N LYS A 224 -0.20 25.39 -15.15
CA LYS A 224 -0.08 26.86 -15.28
C LYS A 224 1.27 27.29 -15.85
N VAL A 225 2.36 26.69 -15.37
CA VAL A 225 3.73 26.99 -15.87
C VAL A 225 3.85 26.60 -17.35
N LYS A 226 3.33 25.42 -17.73
CA LYS A 226 3.33 24.96 -19.12
C LYS A 226 2.53 25.90 -20.03
N GLN A 227 1.35 26.34 -19.60
CA GLN A 227 0.52 27.28 -20.37
C GLN A 227 1.24 28.62 -20.55
N ALA A 228 1.78 29.19 -19.47
CA ALA A 228 2.51 30.46 -19.52
C ALA A 228 3.76 30.39 -20.42
N TYR A 229 4.40 29.23 -20.53
CA TYR A 229 5.52 29.01 -21.45
C TYR A 229 5.05 28.99 -22.92
N LEU A 230 3.94 28.32 -23.23
CA LEU A 230 3.36 28.28 -24.56
C LEU A 230 2.88 29.66 -25.03
N ASP A 231 2.25 30.42 -24.13
CA ASP A 231 1.75 31.79 -24.43
C ASP A 231 2.88 32.79 -24.73
N ARG A 232 4.11 32.54 -24.30
CA ARG A 232 5.29 33.36 -24.61
C ARG A 232 5.94 33.04 -25.94
N GLN A 233 5.57 31.94 -26.58
CA GLN A 233 6.12 31.51 -27.86
C GLN A 233 5.24 31.93 -29.07
N LEU A 234 4.04 32.46 -28.75
CA LEU A 234 3.09 33.07 -29.72
C LEU A 234 3.27 34.60 -29.76
#